data_8c9b0cf60e8b8d4086d6ca3436ef4b7a
#
_entry.id   8c9b0cf60e8b8d4086d6ca3436ef4b7a
#
_cell.length_a   1.000
_cell.length_b   1.000
_cell.length_c   1.000
_cell.angle_alpha   90.00
_cell.angle_beta   90.00
_cell.angle_gamma   90.00
#
_symmetry.space_group_name_H-M   'P 1'
#
loop_
_entity.id
_entity.type
_entity.pdbx_description
1 polymer ?
#
loop_
_entity_poly.entity_id
_entity_poly.type
_entity_poly.pdbx_seq_one_letter_code
_entity_poly.pdbx_strand_id
1 'polypeptide(L)'
;MFQTLTPSIAHRAVPVVPVSWTAPVAPTDGPTTPAFVRFAARSARTLPDAAYDALVDLGDDLDGVGAVVLRGLPVGRVPATPPHPAAPTDKDTTSELTLLTVARLLGQPVGYLPEHGGALVQNIVPTSSDVARQTSTSSRVQLAFHTETAFHPHKPRFLVLLCLKGDPAASTTLCSIDDILPGLDTRQRQVLAEPRFHTRADESFGGGVDARFLPPM
;
A
#
# COMPACT_ATOMS: atom_id res chain seq x y z
N MET A 1 20.88 29.26 14.82
CA MET A 1 19.92 28.85 15.86
C MET A 1 18.69 28.34 15.11
N PHE A 2 18.57 27.02 14.91
CA PHE A 2 17.41 26.44 14.23
C PHE A 2 16.31 26.26 15.28
N GLN A 3 15.25 27.06 15.19
CA GLN A 3 14.04 26.81 15.96
C GLN A 3 13.41 25.54 15.43
N THR A 4 13.34 24.53 16.28
CA THR A 4 12.54 23.33 16.03
C THR A 4 11.07 23.75 16.09
N LEU A 5 10.48 24.08 14.94
CA LEU A 5 9.05 24.18 14.80
C LEU A 5 8.50 22.77 14.99
N THR A 6 7.86 22.53 16.12
CA THR A 6 6.99 21.36 16.28
C THR A 6 5.60 21.80 15.81
N PRO A 7 5.21 21.54 14.57
CA PRO A 7 3.84 21.83 14.16
C PRO A 7 2.92 20.92 14.95
N SER A 8 1.89 21.46 15.54
CA SER A 8 0.77 20.69 16.06
C SER A 8 0.03 20.10 14.86
N ILE A 9 0.48 18.95 14.40
CA ILE A 9 -0.20 18.20 13.35
C ILE A 9 -1.45 17.61 14.01
N ALA A 10 -2.63 17.97 13.51
CA ALA A 10 -3.87 17.36 13.93
C ALA A 10 -3.84 15.87 13.52
N HIS A 11 -3.72 14.98 14.48
CA HIS A 11 -3.78 13.54 14.24
C HIS A 11 -5.24 13.16 13.93
N ARG A 12 -5.55 12.96 12.65
CA ARG A 12 -6.81 12.34 12.26
C ARG A 12 -6.71 10.84 12.51
N ALA A 13 -7.69 10.29 13.22
CA ALA A 13 -7.77 8.85 13.42
C ALA A 13 -8.18 8.19 12.09
N VAL A 14 -7.42 7.18 11.64
CA VAL A 14 -7.81 6.37 10.50
C VAL A 14 -9.05 5.56 10.88
N PRO A 15 -10.15 5.62 10.10
CA PRO A 15 -11.35 4.82 10.35
C PRO A 15 -11.02 3.32 10.38
N VAL A 16 -11.56 2.62 11.39
CA VAL A 16 -11.43 1.17 11.53
C VAL A 16 -12.81 0.54 11.40
N VAL A 17 -13.04 -0.17 10.32
CA VAL A 17 -14.32 -0.81 10.01
C VAL A 17 -14.21 -2.30 10.29
N PRO A 18 -14.97 -2.84 11.25
CA PRO A 18 -15.05 -4.28 11.47
C PRO A 18 -15.80 -4.95 10.32
N VAL A 19 -15.21 -6.00 9.77
CA VAL A 19 -15.77 -6.74 8.63
C VAL A 19 -15.92 -8.20 9.01
N SER A 20 -17.12 -8.73 8.80
CA SER A 20 -17.40 -10.16 8.88
C SER A 20 -17.78 -10.64 7.48
N TRP A 21 -16.81 -11.19 6.78
CA TRP A 21 -16.97 -11.67 5.40
C TRP A 21 -16.30 -13.03 5.25
N THR A 22 -16.99 -13.96 4.58
CA THR A 22 -16.42 -15.25 4.23
C THR A 22 -16.01 -15.22 2.76
N ALA A 23 -14.73 -15.33 2.50
CA ALA A 23 -14.25 -15.39 1.13
C ALA A 23 -14.79 -16.65 0.44
N PRO A 24 -15.31 -16.54 -0.77
CA PRO A 24 -15.64 -17.72 -1.56
C PRO A 24 -14.36 -18.52 -1.90
N VAL A 25 -14.54 -19.80 -2.22
CA VAL A 25 -13.40 -20.63 -2.63
C VAL A 25 -12.77 -20.05 -3.90
N ALA A 26 -11.49 -19.71 -3.80
CA ALA A 26 -10.74 -19.13 -4.90
C ALA A 26 -10.57 -20.14 -6.05
N PRO A 27 -10.53 -19.69 -7.30
CA PRO A 27 -10.13 -20.53 -8.43
C PRO A 27 -8.72 -21.11 -8.22
N THR A 28 -8.47 -22.26 -8.79
CA THR A 28 -7.14 -22.90 -8.78
C THR A 28 -6.11 -22.18 -9.66
N ASP A 29 -6.58 -21.31 -10.55
CA ASP A 29 -5.73 -20.48 -11.38
C ASP A 29 -4.96 -19.48 -10.52
N GLY A 30 -3.76 -19.10 -10.94
CA GLY A 30 -2.94 -18.13 -10.22
C GLY A 30 -3.57 -16.74 -10.14
N PRO A 31 -3.23 -15.94 -9.10
CA PRO A 31 -3.87 -14.64 -8.81
C PRO A 31 -3.65 -13.57 -9.90
N THR A 32 -2.74 -13.78 -10.82
CA THR A 32 -2.49 -12.90 -11.98
C THR A 32 -3.34 -13.24 -13.20
N THR A 33 -4.05 -14.36 -13.19
CA THR A 33 -4.85 -14.78 -14.34
C THR A 33 -6.11 -13.91 -14.50
N PRO A 34 -6.54 -13.65 -15.73
CA PRO A 34 -7.80 -12.93 -15.97
C PRO A 34 -9.02 -13.61 -15.34
N ALA A 35 -9.00 -14.93 -15.20
CA ALA A 35 -10.08 -15.69 -14.56
C ALA A 35 -10.16 -15.37 -13.08
N PHE A 36 -9.04 -15.39 -12.37
CA PHE A 36 -8.96 -15.05 -10.95
C PHE A 36 -9.37 -13.59 -10.69
N VAL A 37 -8.86 -12.64 -11.47
CA VAL A 37 -9.19 -11.22 -11.34
C VAL A 37 -10.68 -10.97 -11.58
N ARG A 38 -11.29 -11.64 -12.57
CA ARG A 38 -12.75 -11.57 -12.77
C ARG A 38 -13.52 -12.20 -11.62
N PHE A 39 -13.02 -13.27 -11.02
CA PHE A 39 -13.64 -13.88 -9.86
C PHE A 39 -13.60 -12.94 -8.66
N ALA A 40 -12.46 -12.31 -8.36
CA ALA A 40 -12.33 -11.29 -7.31
C ALA A 40 -13.30 -10.11 -7.54
N ALA A 41 -13.44 -9.64 -8.78
CA ALA A 41 -14.39 -8.58 -9.11
C ALA A 41 -15.86 -8.98 -8.85
N ARG A 42 -16.22 -10.24 -9.06
CA ARG A 42 -17.56 -10.74 -8.68
C ARG A 42 -17.72 -10.87 -7.17
N SER A 43 -16.69 -11.34 -6.49
CA SER A 43 -16.66 -11.48 -5.01
C SER A 43 -16.83 -10.14 -4.30
N ALA A 44 -16.39 -9.05 -4.91
CA ALA A 44 -16.58 -7.69 -4.38
C ALA A 44 -18.04 -7.34 -4.09
N ARG A 45 -18.99 -7.94 -4.83
CA ARG A 45 -20.42 -7.75 -4.62
C ARG A 45 -20.97 -8.43 -3.36
N THR A 46 -20.19 -9.27 -2.72
CA THR A 46 -20.55 -10.01 -1.50
C THR A 46 -19.91 -9.44 -0.25
N LEU A 47 -19.15 -8.35 -0.40
CA LEU A 47 -18.62 -7.64 0.76
C LEU A 47 -19.78 -7.02 1.55
N PRO A 48 -19.71 -7.00 2.90
CA PRO A 48 -20.70 -6.32 3.72
C PRO A 48 -20.78 -4.83 3.39
N ASP A 49 -21.99 -4.25 3.50
CA ASP A 49 -22.26 -2.85 3.21
C ASP A 49 -21.28 -1.91 3.90
N ALA A 50 -20.97 -2.14 5.19
CA ALA A 50 -20.03 -1.30 5.91
C ALA A 50 -18.62 -1.26 5.29
N ALA A 51 -18.16 -2.37 4.71
CA ALA A 51 -16.88 -2.41 4.01
C ALA A 51 -16.98 -1.75 2.62
N TYR A 52 -18.11 -1.96 1.96
CA TYR A 52 -18.40 -1.35 0.67
C TYR A 52 -18.44 0.18 0.79
N ASP A 53 -19.25 0.70 1.72
CA ASP A 53 -19.42 2.14 1.95
C ASP A 53 -18.09 2.80 2.29
N ALA A 54 -17.31 2.21 3.21
CA ALA A 54 -15.98 2.74 3.58
C ALA A 54 -15.00 2.79 2.41
N LEU A 55 -15.08 1.84 1.47
CA LEU A 55 -14.24 1.85 0.27
C LEU A 55 -14.73 2.85 -0.79
N VAL A 56 -16.02 3.09 -0.88
CA VAL A 56 -16.60 4.15 -1.72
C VAL A 56 -16.18 5.51 -1.18
N ASP A 57 -16.34 5.74 0.13
CA ASP A 57 -15.95 6.99 0.78
C ASP A 57 -14.46 7.29 0.58
N LEU A 58 -13.60 6.26 0.74
CA LEU A 58 -12.17 6.37 0.43
C LEU A 58 -11.92 6.67 -1.06
N GLY A 59 -12.64 6.01 -1.96
CA GLY A 59 -12.52 6.19 -3.40
C GLY A 59 -12.86 7.60 -3.87
N ASP A 60 -13.86 8.19 -3.24
CA ASP A 60 -14.38 9.53 -3.52
C ASP A 60 -13.76 10.62 -2.65
N ASP A 61 -12.81 10.25 -1.75
CA ASP A 61 -12.14 11.14 -0.80
C ASP A 61 -13.11 11.91 0.12
N LEU A 62 -14.21 11.25 0.50
CA LEU A 62 -15.28 11.88 1.27
C LEU A 62 -14.93 12.07 2.75
N ASP A 63 -14.02 11.25 3.30
CA ASP A 63 -13.59 11.31 4.69
C ASP A 63 -12.39 12.25 4.93
N GLY A 64 -11.68 12.63 3.86
CA GLY A 64 -10.50 13.50 3.89
C GLY A 64 -9.33 12.94 4.70
N VAL A 65 -9.36 11.66 5.09
CA VAL A 65 -8.26 10.98 5.79
C VAL A 65 -7.34 10.27 4.79
N GLY A 66 -7.90 9.82 3.67
CA GLY A 66 -7.18 9.12 2.61
C GLY A 66 -6.75 7.70 2.99
N ALA A 67 -7.30 7.13 4.05
CA ALA A 67 -7.01 5.76 4.47
C ALA A 67 -8.16 5.15 5.27
N VAL A 68 -8.33 3.82 5.17
CA VAL A 68 -9.27 3.04 5.99
C VAL A 68 -8.64 1.70 6.38
N VAL A 69 -8.95 1.22 7.57
CA VAL A 69 -8.57 -0.12 8.04
C VAL A 69 -9.81 -1.02 8.05
N LEU A 70 -9.83 -2.04 7.22
CA LEU A 70 -10.84 -3.10 7.25
C LEU A 70 -10.34 -4.23 8.15
N ARG A 71 -10.98 -4.45 9.29
CA ARG A 71 -10.55 -5.43 10.29
C ARG A 71 -11.42 -6.68 10.22
N GLY A 72 -10.79 -7.85 10.16
CA GLY A 72 -11.48 -9.15 10.19
C GLY A 72 -11.66 -9.80 8.81
N LEU A 73 -11.05 -9.24 7.77
CA LEU A 73 -11.02 -9.88 6.46
C LEU A 73 -10.28 -11.22 6.50
N PRO A 74 -10.74 -12.23 5.73
CA PRO A 74 -10.12 -13.54 5.72
C PRO A 74 -8.74 -13.51 5.05
N VAL A 75 -7.77 -14.19 5.66
CA VAL A 75 -6.40 -14.32 5.15
C VAL A 75 -6.06 -15.74 4.70
N GLY A 76 -6.95 -16.69 4.96
CA GLY A 76 -6.72 -18.10 4.67
C GLY A 76 -5.66 -18.73 5.58
N ARG A 77 -5.02 -19.78 5.08
CA ARG A 77 -3.94 -20.43 5.79
C ARG A 77 -2.65 -19.63 5.70
N VAL A 78 -2.15 -19.20 6.85
CA VAL A 78 -0.89 -18.46 6.97
C VAL A 78 0.21 -19.41 7.44
N PRO A 79 1.15 -19.79 6.57
CA PRO A 79 2.26 -20.69 6.93
C PRO A 79 3.29 -19.98 7.81
N ALA A 80 4.33 -20.73 8.21
CA ALA A 80 5.52 -20.10 8.80
C ALA A 80 6.09 -19.04 7.84
N THR A 81 6.59 -17.94 8.39
CA THR A 81 7.19 -16.88 7.55
C THR A 81 8.37 -17.43 6.77
N PRO A 82 8.35 -17.36 5.43
CA PRO A 82 9.44 -17.88 4.61
C PRO A 82 10.69 -16.99 4.74
N PRO A 83 11.88 -17.50 4.43
CA PRO A 83 13.13 -16.74 4.53
C PRO A 83 13.23 -15.59 3.50
N HIS A 84 12.47 -15.64 2.42
CA HIS A 84 12.38 -14.57 1.40
C HIS A 84 11.05 -14.67 0.63
N PRO A 85 10.59 -13.59 -0.02
CA PRO A 85 9.26 -13.52 -0.65
C PRO A 85 9.00 -14.58 -1.73
N ALA A 86 10.04 -15.00 -2.45
CA ALA A 86 9.93 -16.00 -3.52
C ALA A 86 10.09 -17.45 -3.05
N ALA A 87 10.28 -17.69 -1.74
CA ALA A 87 10.38 -19.05 -1.24
C ALA A 87 9.02 -19.77 -1.36
N PRO A 88 9.01 -21.04 -1.74
CA PRO A 88 7.78 -21.82 -1.78
C PRO A 88 7.09 -21.85 -0.41
N THR A 89 5.78 -21.70 -0.42
CA THR A 89 4.95 -21.84 0.79
C THR A 89 3.74 -22.71 0.47
N ASP A 90 3.12 -23.25 1.51
CA ASP A 90 1.85 -23.97 1.41
C ASP A 90 0.64 -23.06 1.67
N LYS A 91 0.82 -21.74 1.49
CA LYS A 91 -0.23 -20.74 1.60
C LYS A 91 -1.30 -20.99 0.53
N ASP A 92 -2.57 -20.94 0.93
CA ASP A 92 -3.66 -20.91 -0.04
C ASP A 92 -3.79 -19.50 -0.70
N THR A 93 -4.70 -19.35 -1.64
CA THR A 93 -4.90 -18.10 -2.37
C THR A 93 -6.00 -17.20 -1.79
N THR A 94 -6.45 -17.46 -0.56
CA THR A 94 -7.50 -16.67 0.09
C THR A 94 -7.08 -15.22 0.29
N SER A 95 -5.84 -14.99 0.72
CA SER A 95 -5.32 -13.63 0.93
C SER A 95 -5.24 -12.83 -0.37
N GLU A 96 -4.81 -13.44 -1.46
CA GLU A 96 -4.80 -12.81 -2.79
C GLU A 96 -6.21 -12.49 -3.28
N LEU A 97 -7.15 -13.41 -3.06
CA LEU A 97 -8.54 -13.16 -3.39
C LEU A 97 -9.09 -11.99 -2.57
N THR A 98 -8.83 -11.95 -1.28
CA THR A 98 -9.25 -10.86 -0.39
C THR A 98 -8.69 -9.52 -0.85
N LEU A 99 -7.38 -9.43 -1.09
CA LEU A 99 -6.75 -8.21 -1.60
C LEU A 99 -7.35 -7.74 -2.91
N LEU A 100 -7.45 -8.64 -3.89
CA LEU A 100 -7.99 -8.30 -5.21
C LEU A 100 -9.47 -7.97 -5.15
N THR A 101 -10.24 -8.57 -4.24
CA THR A 101 -11.65 -8.24 -4.00
C THR A 101 -11.80 -6.80 -3.54
N VAL A 102 -11.02 -6.37 -2.54
CA VAL A 102 -11.00 -4.99 -2.04
C VAL A 102 -10.50 -4.03 -3.14
N ALA A 103 -9.38 -4.34 -3.77
CA ALA A 103 -8.79 -3.52 -4.81
C ALA A 103 -9.75 -3.26 -5.98
N ARG A 104 -10.63 -4.23 -6.31
CA ARG A 104 -11.60 -4.09 -7.42
C ARG A 104 -12.71 -3.07 -7.14
N LEU A 105 -12.99 -2.73 -5.90
CA LEU A 105 -13.89 -1.61 -5.56
C LEU A 105 -13.20 -0.25 -5.72
N LEU A 106 -11.89 -0.18 -5.50
CA LEU A 106 -11.10 1.04 -5.65
C LEU A 106 -10.65 1.30 -7.09
N GLY A 107 -10.67 0.27 -7.94
CA GLY A 107 -10.27 0.40 -9.34
C GLY A 107 -9.75 -0.89 -9.96
N GLN A 108 -8.88 -0.74 -10.95
CA GLN A 108 -8.22 -1.87 -11.59
C GLN A 108 -6.87 -2.11 -10.94
N PRO A 109 -6.61 -3.32 -10.39
CA PRO A 109 -5.28 -3.68 -9.90
C PRO A 109 -4.24 -3.58 -11.01
N VAL A 110 -3.08 -3.04 -10.68
CA VAL A 110 -1.94 -2.90 -11.59
C VAL A 110 -0.72 -3.58 -11.02
N GLY A 111 0.13 -4.10 -11.90
CA GLY A 111 1.46 -4.59 -11.58
C GLY A 111 2.45 -4.04 -12.61
N TYR A 112 3.68 -3.81 -12.19
CA TYR A 112 4.72 -3.29 -13.05
C TYR A 112 5.63 -4.41 -13.51
N LEU A 113 5.83 -4.56 -14.84
CA LEU A 113 6.64 -5.64 -15.39
C LEU A 113 8.07 -5.70 -14.82
N PRO A 114 8.76 -4.56 -14.59
CA PRO A 114 10.08 -4.60 -13.96
C PRO A 114 10.05 -5.08 -12.51
N GLU A 115 8.91 -4.93 -11.83
CA GLU A 115 8.74 -5.31 -10.44
C GLU A 115 8.00 -6.65 -10.35
N HIS A 116 8.67 -7.67 -9.84
CA HIS A 116 8.11 -9.02 -9.65
C HIS A 116 7.39 -9.60 -10.90
N GLY A 117 7.83 -9.22 -12.11
CA GLY A 117 7.25 -9.71 -13.36
C GLY A 117 5.81 -9.28 -13.61
N GLY A 118 5.36 -8.17 -13.03
CA GLY A 118 4.00 -7.68 -13.16
C GLY A 118 2.98 -8.35 -12.24
N ALA A 119 3.42 -9.01 -11.18
CA ALA A 119 2.52 -9.62 -10.20
C ALA A 119 1.59 -8.57 -9.58
N LEU A 120 0.27 -8.85 -9.58
CA LEU A 120 -0.74 -7.97 -9.01
C LEU A 120 -0.74 -7.99 -7.48
N VAL A 121 -0.28 -9.07 -6.87
CA VAL A 121 -0.14 -9.24 -5.43
C VAL A 121 1.27 -9.66 -5.12
N GLN A 122 1.90 -8.97 -4.19
CA GLN A 122 3.27 -9.23 -3.77
C GLN A 122 3.27 -9.65 -2.30
N ASN A 123 4.08 -10.66 -1.97
CA ASN A 123 4.30 -11.06 -0.59
C ASN A 123 5.48 -10.26 -0.03
N ILE A 124 5.25 -9.54 1.05
CA ILE A 124 6.28 -8.81 1.76
C ILE A 124 6.63 -9.58 3.03
N VAL A 125 7.88 -9.98 3.14
CA VAL A 125 8.42 -10.67 4.32
C VAL A 125 9.76 -10.06 4.70
N PRO A 126 10.12 -9.99 5.99
CA PRO A 126 11.43 -9.53 6.40
C PRO A 126 12.51 -10.52 5.92
N THR A 127 13.60 -10.00 5.37
CA THR A 127 14.74 -10.82 4.92
C THR A 127 15.98 -10.50 5.74
N SER A 128 16.81 -11.51 5.96
CA SER A 128 18.07 -11.32 6.71
C SER A 128 19.09 -10.47 5.96
N SER A 129 19.03 -10.43 4.63
CA SER A 129 19.88 -9.59 3.78
C SER A 129 19.57 -8.10 3.88
N ASP A 130 18.32 -7.74 4.21
CA ASP A 130 17.85 -6.37 4.15
C ASP A 130 17.63 -5.72 5.52
N VAL A 131 18.05 -6.39 6.60
CA VAL A 131 17.84 -5.95 7.99
C VAL A 131 18.17 -4.48 8.22
N ALA A 132 19.21 -3.96 7.57
CA ALA A 132 19.72 -2.60 7.74
C ALA A 132 19.53 -1.72 6.48
N ARG A 133 18.70 -2.15 5.52
CA ARG A 133 18.44 -1.41 4.27
C ARG A 133 17.11 -0.66 4.34
N GLN A 134 17.00 0.45 3.63
CA GLN A 134 15.74 1.21 3.44
C GLN A 134 14.87 0.51 2.38
N THR A 135 14.31 -0.64 2.74
CA THR A 135 13.43 -1.44 1.86
C THR A 135 12.22 -1.94 2.64
N SER A 136 11.17 -2.32 1.94
CA SER A 136 9.96 -2.92 2.53
C SER A 136 10.21 -4.28 3.21
N THR A 137 11.35 -4.92 2.92
CA THR A 137 11.79 -6.19 3.53
C THR A 137 12.70 -6.02 4.73
N SER A 138 12.98 -4.77 5.14
CA SER A 138 13.75 -4.48 6.35
C SER A 138 12.97 -4.83 7.62
N SER A 139 13.69 -5.27 8.66
CA SER A 139 13.12 -5.55 9.98
C SER A 139 13.64 -4.64 11.10
N ARG A 140 14.65 -3.80 10.85
CA ARG A 140 15.27 -2.94 11.86
C ARG A 140 15.36 -1.47 11.50
N VAL A 141 15.20 -1.13 10.24
CA VAL A 141 15.26 0.26 9.78
C VAL A 141 13.85 0.78 9.62
N GLN A 142 13.58 1.93 10.24
CA GLN A 142 12.32 2.63 10.00
C GLN A 142 12.32 3.13 8.55
N LEU A 143 11.37 2.66 7.77
CA LEU A 143 11.19 3.10 6.39
C LEU A 143 10.76 4.58 6.40
N ALA A 144 11.48 5.42 5.66
CA ALA A 144 11.15 6.82 5.55
C ALA A 144 9.79 7.02 4.87
N PHE A 145 9.08 8.10 5.22
CA PHE A 145 7.85 8.47 4.52
C PHE A 145 8.12 8.64 3.03
N HIS A 146 7.29 8.02 2.22
CA HIS A 146 7.39 8.06 0.76
C HIS A 146 5.99 7.91 0.15
N THR A 147 5.86 8.35 -1.07
CA THR A 147 4.71 8.04 -1.93
C THR A 147 5.10 6.85 -2.81
N GLU A 148 4.23 5.85 -2.85
CA GLU A 148 4.48 4.63 -3.63
C GLU A 148 4.72 4.95 -5.11
N THR A 149 5.80 4.39 -5.68
CA THR A 149 6.20 4.59 -7.09
C THR A 149 6.13 6.05 -7.58
N ALA A 150 6.49 7.02 -6.73
CA ALA A 150 6.39 8.46 -7.01
C ALA A 150 7.08 8.89 -8.32
N PHE A 151 8.13 8.18 -8.74
CA PHE A 151 8.87 8.42 -9.98
C PHE A 151 8.12 7.97 -11.25
N HIS A 152 7.08 7.13 -11.10
CA HIS A 152 6.43 6.51 -12.26
C HIS A 152 5.28 7.38 -12.78
N PRO A 153 5.15 7.61 -14.11
CA PRO A 153 4.07 8.43 -14.67
C PRO A 153 2.67 7.83 -14.44
N HIS A 154 2.60 6.51 -14.22
CA HIS A 154 1.37 5.79 -13.91
C HIS A 154 1.44 5.19 -12.50
N LYS A 155 1.75 6.03 -11.50
CA LYS A 155 1.73 5.60 -10.09
C LYS A 155 0.31 5.17 -9.68
N PRO A 156 0.18 4.20 -8.76
CA PRO A 156 -1.14 3.75 -8.29
C PRO A 156 -1.81 4.88 -7.49
N ARG A 157 -3.14 4.97 -7.60
CA ARG A 157 -3.92 5.87 -6.76
C ARG A 157 -4.06 5.34 -5.33
N PHE A 158 -4.16 4.03 -5.18
CA PHE A 158 -4.33 3.35 -3.91
C PHE A 158 -3.28 2.27 -3.73
N LEU A 159 -2.80 2.12 -2.51
CA LEU A 159 -2.04 0.98 -2.04
C LEU A 159 -2.91 0.17 -1.09
N VAL A 160 -3.04 -1.14 -1.33
CA VAL A 160 -3.80 -2.04 -0.47
C VAL A 160 -2.84 -3.02 0.20
N LEU A 161 -2.79 -3.00 1.52
CA LEU A 161 -1.97 -3.89 2.33
C LEU A 161 -2.84 -4.84 3.13
N LEU A 162 -2.54 -6.13 3.11
CA LEU A 162 -3.19 -7.14 3.94
C LEU A 162 -2.18 -7.75 4.90
N CYS A 163 -2.40 -7.54 6.19
CA CYS A 163 -1.55 -8.12 7.23
C CYS A 163 -1.89 -9.60 7.43
N LEU A 164 -0.97 -10.47 7.05
CA LEU A 164 -1.11 -11.92 7.26
C LEU A 164 -0.65 -12.34 8.65
N LYS A 165 0.42 -11.71 9.16
CA LYS A 165 1.01 -12.00 10.45
C LYS A 165 1.55 -10.71 11.05
N GLY A 166 0.83 -10.16 12.00
CA GLY A 166 1.18 -8.90 12.67
C GLY A 166 2.09 -9.10 13.87
N ASP A 167 2.91 -8.09 14.13
CA ASP A 167 3.62 -7.91 15.39
C ASP A 167 2.96 -6.70 16.11
N PRO A 168 2.46 -6.88 17.36
CA PRO A 168 1.86 -5.79 18.12
C PRO A 168 2.80 -4.61 18.37
N ALA A 169 4.12 -4.82 18.31
CA ALA A 169 5.12 -3.78 18.47
C ALA A 169 5.44 -3.03 17.17
N ALA A 170 4.94 -3.52 16.01
CA ALA A 170 5.14 -2.88 14.73
C ALA A 170 3.93 -2.02 14.34
N SER A 171 4.20 -0.87 13.75
CA SER A 171 3.17 0.05 13.25
C SER A 171 3.50 0.53 11.84
N THR A 172 2.45 0.77 11.06
CA THR A 172 2.56 1.51 9.81
C THR A 172 2.13 2.94 10.07
N THR A 173 2.99 3.89 9.75
CA THR A 173 2.68 5.32 9.91
C THR A 173 2.19 5.89 8.59
N LEU A 174 1.19 6.76 8.68
CA LEU A 174 0.62 7.48 7.54
C LEU A 174 0.73 8.98 7.78
N CYS A 175 0.96 9.73 6.71
CA CYS A 175 0.96 11.18 6.74
C CYS A 175 0.29 11.71 5.48
N SER A 176 -0.79 12.48 5.63
CA SER A 176 -1.45 13.15 4.52
C SER A 176 -0.75 14.48 4.20
N ILE A 177 -0.69 14.84 2.94
CA ILE A 177 -0.22 16.16 2.51
C ILE A 177 -1.12 17.27 3.09
N ASP A 178 -2.41 17.02 3.21
CA ASP A 178 -3.37 17.97 3.78
C ASP A 178 -3.12 18.26 5.26
N ASP A 179 -2.54 17.31 6.00
CA ASP A 179 -2.12 17.49 7.38
C ASP A 179 -0.79 18.25 7.48
N ILE A 180 0.06 18.19 6.48
CA ILE A 180 1.37 18.85 6.43
C ILE A 180 1.23 20.31 5.99
N LEU A 181 0.47 20.56 4.94
CA LEU A 181 0.37 21.87 4.29
C LEU A 181 0.06 23.04 5.25
N PRO A 182 -0.86 22.92 6.24
CA PRO A 182 -1.14 23.99 7.18
C PRO A 182 0.06 24.41 8.04
N GLY A 183 1.00 23.46 8.27
CA GLY A 183 2.22 23.70 9.04
C GLY A 183 3.36 24.38 8.24
N LEU A 184 3.20 24.52 6.93
CA LEU A 184 4.21 25.13 6.06
C LEU A 184 3.94 26.62 5.87
N ASP A 185 4.99 27.45 5.99
CA ASP A 185 4.91 28.85 5.64
C ASP A 185 4.86 29.08 4.11
N THR A 186 4.57 30.30 3.69
CA THR A 186 4.43 30.66 2.26
C THR A 186 5.72 30.37 1.48
N ARG A 187 6.89 30.64 2.07
CA ARG A 187 8.18 30.40 1.40
C ARG A 187 8.44 28.92 1.22
N GLN A 188 8.16 28.11 2.24
CA GLN A 188 8.30 26.65 2.17
C GLN A 188 7.41 26.07 1.08
N ARG A 189 6.14 26.48 1.01
CA ARG A 189 5.21 26.05 -0.04
C ARG A 189 5.69 26.46 -1.44
N GLN A 190 6.21 27.68 -1.60
CA GLN A 190 6.78 28.13 -2.88
C GLN A 190 7.95 27.27 -3.31
N VAL A 191 8.89 26.98 -2.38
CA VAL A 191 10.05 26.11 -2.68
C VAL A 191 9.62 24.71 -3.06
N LEU A 192 8.66 24.13 -2.34
CA LEU A 192 8.15 22.78 -2.61
C LEU A 192 7.37 22.70 -3.94
N ALA A 193 6.77 23.79 -4.39
CA ALA A 193 6.10 23.89 -5.67
C ALA A 193 7.06 24.04 -6.87
N GLU A 194 8.35 24.25 -6.63
CA GLU A 194 9.32 24.38 -7.71
C GLU A 194 9.79 22.99 -8.22
N PRO A 195 10.04 22.82 -9.52
CA PRO A 195 10.48 21.54 -10.11
C PRO A 195 11.97 21.30 -9.85
N ARG A 196 12.39 21.31 -8.60
CA ARG A 196 13.80 21.14 -8.17
C ARG A 196 14.06 19.83 -7.44
N PHE A 197 13.04 19.04 -7.18
CA PHE A 197 13.17 17.78 -6.46
C PHE A 197 13.32 16.62 -7.45
N HIS A 198 14.27 15.74 -7.17
CA HIS A 198 14.57 14.59 -8.00
C HIS A 198 14.31 13.31 -7.20
N THR A 199 13.73 12.31 -7.85
CA THR A 199 13.67 10.97 -7.33
C THR A 199 14.28 9.99 -8.32
N ARG A 200 14.91 8.95 -7.81
CA ARG A 200 15.38 7.83 -8.63
C ARG A 200 14.28 6.80 -8.76
N ALA A 201 14.31 6.05 -9.85
CA ALA A 201 13.55 4.82 -9.91
C ALA A 201 14.07 3.85 -8.85
N ASP A 202 13.16 3.08 -8.27
CA ASP A 202 13.52 2.00 -7.34
C ASP A 202 14.44 0.98 -8.01
N GLU A 203 15.24 0.25 -7.21
CA GLU A 203 16.13 -0.80 -7.71
C GLU A 203 15.37 -1.88 -8.48
N SER A 204 14.14 -2.19 -8.09
CA SER A 204 13.26 -3.14 -8.79
C SER A 204 12.92 -2.72 -10.23
N PHE A 205 12.95 -1.41 -10.51
CA PHE A 205 12.78 -0.84 -11.85
C PHE A 205 14.11 -0.67 -12.61
N GLY A 206 15.17 -1.35 -12.17
CA GLY A 206 16.47 -1.32 -12.81
C GLY A 206 17.43 -0.26 -12.27
N GLY A 207 17.09 0.41 -11.18
CA GLY A 207 17.98 1.37 -10.48
C GLY A 207 18.54 2.48 -11.38
N GLY A 208 17.84 2.77 -12.46
CA GLY A 208 18.38 3.53 -13.59
C GLY A 208 18.77 4.97 -13.25
N VAL A 209 19.69 5.47 -14.02
CA VAL A 209 20.41 6.73 -13.92
C VAL A 209 19.50 7.96 -14.10
N ASP A 210 18.26 7.79 -14.50
CA ASP A 210 17.33 8.88 -14.77
C ASP A 210 16.67 9.39 -13.50
N ALA A 211 17.37 10.28 -12.82
CA ALA A 211 16.73 11.17 -11.86
C ALA A 211 15.61 11.95 -12.56
N ARG A 212 14.35 11.70 -12.22
CA ARG A 212 13.23 12.46 -12.74
C ARG A 212 12.85 13.56 -11.74
N PHE A 213 12.46 14.71 -12.26
CA PHE A 213 11.84 15.73 -11.42
C PHE A 213 10.49 15.22 -10.93
N LEU A 214 10.26 15.36 -9.64
CA LEU A 214 8.92 15.18 -9.10
C LEU A 214 8.04 16.33 -9.60
N PRO A 215 6.78 16.06 -9.95
CA PRO A 215 5.85 17.15 -10.21
C PRO A 215 5.74 18.03 -8.96
N PRO A 216 5.52 19.35 -9.14
CA PRO A 216 5.20 20.24 -8.03
C PRO A 216 4.01 19.72 -7.24
N MET A 217 3.99 19.97 -5.94
CA MET A 217 2.85 19.69 -5.07
C MET A 217 1.69 20.63 -5.37
#